data_3fbd603ce6b18b6f68f81d0ad7a1ff57
#
_entry.id   3fbd603ce6b18b6f68f81d0ad7a1ff57
#
_cell.length_a   1.000
_cell.length_b   1.000
_cell.length_c   1.000
_cell.angle_alpha   90.00
_cell.angle_beta   90.00
_cell.angle_gamma   90.00
#
_symmetry.space_group_name_H-M   'P 1'
#
loop_
_entity.id
_entity.type
_entity.pdbx_description
1 polymer ?
#
loop_
_entity_poly.entity_id
_entity_poly.type
_entity_poly.pdbx_seq_one_letter_code
_entity_poly.pdbx_strand_id
1 'polypeptide(L)'
;MSIYSTEELRALGLADFGEDVRISKKASIYNPSRISIGNHVRIDDFCVLSAGEGGIEFGDYIHIAVYCSLIGAGKIKFGDFSGLSSRVSIYSSNDDYSGVHLTNPTIPDQFTGVTHADVLLGKHVIIGAGAVVLPGVCLEDGVVIGSLSLVSKNCAAFGIYSGAPARRIGERKRDLLELEKQLRQQSMPSSGGKQ
;
A
#
# COMPACT_ATOMS: atom_id res chain seq x y z
N MET A 1 2.07 0.61 21.41
CA MET A 1 1.90 1.56 20.28
C MET A 1 0.89 2.63 20.70
N SER A 2 1.23 3.91 20.53
CA SER A 2 0.29 5.02 20.73
C SER A 2 -0.42 5.26 19.39
N ILE A 3 -1.74 5.10 19.35
CA ILE A 3 -2.54 5.26 18.12
C ILE A 3 -3.41 6.51 18.22
N TYR A 4 -3.79 7.06 17.08
CA TYR A 4 -4.76 8.15 17.00
C TYR A 4 -6.14 7.69 17.45
N SER A 5 -6.84 8.50 18.25
CA SER A 5 -8.27 8.30 18.51
C SER A 5 -9.08 8.66 17.25
N THR A 6 -10.35 8.26 17.22
CA THR A 6 -11.26 8.62 16.10
C THR A 6 -11.38 10.13 15.91
N GLU A 7 -11.38 10.90 16.99
CA GLU A 7 -11.42 12.36 16.94
C GLU A 7 -10.14 12.94 16.36
N GLU A 8 -8.99 12.41 16.77
CA GLU A 8 -7.69 12.80 16.22
C GLU A 8 -7.56 12.42 14.73
N LEU A 9 -8.10 11.27 14.31
CA LEU A 9 -8.14 10.88 12.89
C LEU A 9 -8.97 11.87 12.05
N ARG A 10 -10.11 12.31 12.57
CA ARG A 10 -10.90 13.38 11.91
C ARG A 10 -10.12 14.69 11.81
N ALA A 11 -9.38 15.03 12.86
CA ALA A 11 -8.56 16.25 12.89
C ALA A 11 -7.34 16.20 11.96
N LEU A 12 -6.86 15.00 11.59
CA LEU A 12 -5.79 14.84 10.60
C LEU A 12 -6.20 15.32 9.20
N GLY A 13 -7.51 15.35 8.90
CA GLY A 13 -8.01 15.77 7.60
C GLY A 13 -7.79 14.74 6.49
N LEU A 14 -7.88 13.44 6.80
CA LEU A 14 -7.94 12.37 5.80
C LEU A 14 -9.11 12.61 4.83
N ALA A 15 -8.97 12.18 3.58
CA ALA A 15 -10.06 12.28 2.60
C ALA A 15 -11.28 11.49 3.06
N ASP A 16 -11.05 10.28 3.57
CA ASP A 16 -12.07 9.42 4.18
C ASP A 16 -11.40 8.34 5.02
N PHE A 17 -12.13 7.77 6.02
CA PHE A 17 -11.70 6.58 6.74
C PHE A 17 -12.89 5.81 7.30
N GLY A 18 -12.76 4.47 7.30
CA GLY A 18 -13.77 3.53 7.78
C GLY A 18 -13.69 3.23 9.27
N GLU A 19 -14.20 2.06 9.63
CA GLU A 19 -14.24 1.56 11.01
C GLU A 19 -12.94 0.82 11.37
N ASP A 20 -12.61 0.77 12.68
CA ASP A 20 -11.43 0.08 13.24
C ASP A 20 -10.11 0.46 12.55
N VAL A 21 -9.91 1.75 12.28
CA VAL A 21 -8.67 2.28 11.72
C VAL A 21 -7.70 2.62 12.85
N ARG A 22 -6.51 2.03 12.81
CA ARG A 22 -5.47 2.14 13.84
C ARG A 22 -4.17 2.67 13.23
N ILE A 23 -3.92 3.95 13.35
CA ILE A 23 -2.68 4.59 12.85
C ILE A 23 -1.82 4.98 14.04
N SER A 24 -0.53 4.62 13.98
CA SER A 24 0.44 5.05 14.98
C SER A 24 0.65 6.56 14.94
N LYS A 25 0.70 7.21 16.11
CA LYS A 25 1.09 8.63 16.24
C LYS A 25 2.54 8.92 15.84
N LYS A 26 3.34 7.87 15.64
CA LYS A 26 4.72 7.97 15.13
C LYS A 26 4.80 7.80 13.61
N ALA A 27 3.70 7.58 12.92
CA ALA A 27 3.65 7.61 11.46
C ALA A 27 3.66 9.07 10.98
N SER A 28 4.40 9.34 9.90
CA SER A 28 4.42 10.65 9.23
C SER A 28 3.44 10.62 8.08
N ILE A 29 2.46 11.52 8.11
CA ILE A 29 1.40 11.59 7.09
C ILE A 29 1.45 12.97 6.43
N TYR A 30 1.73 12.99 5.13
CA TYR A 30 1.79 14.18 4.31
C TYR A 30 0.63 14.20 3.32
N ASN A 31 -0.02 15.37 3.18
CA ASN A 31 -1.20 15.56 2.35
C ASN A 31 -2.36 14.61 2.69
N PRO A 32 -2.81 14.55 3.95
CA PRO A 32 -3.81 13.58 4.40
C PRO A 32 -5.13 13.68 3.63
N SER A 33 -5.50 14.86 3.11
CA SER A 33 -6.70 15.05 2.27
C SER A 33 -6.69 14.26 0.94
N ARG A 34 -5.57 13.62 0.61
CA ARG A 34 -5.40 12.73 -0.55
C ARG A 34 -5.26 11.27 -0.16
N ILE A 35 -5.56 10.93 1.09
CA ILE A 35 -5.46 9.56 1.61
C ILE A 35 -6.83 9.11 2.06
N SER A 36 -7.33 8.01 1.48
CA SER A 36 -8.55 7.33 1.91
C SER A 36 -8.23 5.94 2.48
N ILE A 37 -8.92 5.57 3.55
CA ILE A 37 -8.64 4.36 4.31
C ILE A 37 -9.96 3.60 4.53
N GLY A 38 -10.01 2.34 4.13
CA GLY A 38 -11.14 1.45 4.36
C GLY A 38 -11.27 1.00 5.82
N ASN A 39 -11.96 -0.11 6.03
CA ASN A 39 -12.22 -0.67 7.36
C ASN A 39 -11.10 -1.62 7.80
N HIS A 40 -10.89 -1.75 9.12
CA HIS A 40 -9.93 -2.68 9.71
C HIS A 40 -8.49 -2.49 9.19
N VAL A 41 -8.05 -1.24 9.09
CA VAL A 41 -6.71 -0.89 8.61
C VAL A 41 -5.79 -0.55 9.78
N ARG A 42 -4.60 -1.14 9.77
CA ARG A 42 -3.57 -0.87 10.76
C ARG A 42 -2.28 -0.36 10.10
N ILE A 43 -1.78 0.79 10.56
CA ILE A 43 -0.52 1.40 10.13
C ILE A 43 0.37 1.58 11.35
N ASP A 44 1.52 0.91 11.35
CA ASP A 44 2.43 0.83 12.48
C ASP A 44 3.39 2.03 12.60
N ASP A 45 4.27 1.98 13.61
CA ASP A 45 5.23 3.04 13.94
C ASP A 45 6.19 3.32 12.78
N PHE A 46 6.58 4.60 12.64
CA PHE A 46 7.59 5.07 11.71
C PHE A 46 7.32 4.82 10.21
N CYS A 47 6.06 4.59 9.86
CA CYS A 47 5.65 4.59 8.46
C CYS A 47 5.61 6.03 7.92
N VAL A 48 5.92 6.18 6.62
CA VAL A 48 5.81 7.45 5.89
C VAL A 48 4.78 7.30 4.78
N LEU A 49 3.70 8.08 4.85
CA LEU A 49 2.68 8.18 3.81
C LEU A 49 2.75 9.59 3.22
N SER A 50 3.27 9.71 2.01
CA SER A 50 3.39 10.98 1.30
C SER A 50 2.60 10.93 0.00
N ALA A 51 1.34 11.34 0.08
CA ALA A 51 0.41 11.32 -1.03
C ALA A 51 0.62 12.54 -1.94
N GLY A 52 0.97 12.30 -3.19
CA GLY A 52 0.96 13.31 -4.24
C GLY A 52 -0.41 13.43 -4.90
N GLU A 53 -0.47 13.89 -6.16
CA GLU A 53 -1.73 14.17 -6.86
C GLU A 53 -2.63 12.94 -7.05
N GLY A 54 -2.03 11.77 -7.31
CA GLY A 54 -2.76 10.51 -7.47
C GLY A 54 -3.37 9.95 -6.19
N GLY A 55 -2.87 10.38 -5.02
CA GLY A 55 -3.36 9.96 -3.71
C GLY A 55 -2.93 8.55 -3.29
N ILE A 56 -3.34 8.17 -2.08
CA ILE A 56 -3.16 6.82 -1.54
C ILE A 56 -4.53 6.28 -1.12
N GLU A 57 -4.91 5.11 -1.64
CA GLU A 57 -6.19 4.46 -1.35
C GLU A 57 -5.95 3.10 -0.69
N PHE A 58 -6.52 2.89 0.47
CA PHE A 58 -6.51 1.59 1.16
C PHE A 58 -7.91 0.98 1.13
N GLY A 59 -8.03 -0.28 0.72
CA GLY A 59 -9.22 -1.11 0.91
C GLY A 59 -9.38 -1.56 2.36
N ASP A 60 -10.10 -2.65 2.57
CA ASP A 60 -10.39 -3.21 3.88
C ASP A 60 -9.35 -4.26 4.31
N TYR A 61 -9.19 -4.45 5.64
CA TYR A 61 -8.32 -5.49 6.23
C TYR A 61 -6.86 -5.38 5.80
N ILE A 62 -6.26 -4.20 5.95
CA ILE A 62 -4.88 -3.93 5.53
C ILE A 62 -3.97 -3.71 6.73
N HIS A 63 -2.78 -4.28 6.65
CA HIS A 63 -1.70 -4.03 7.61
C HIS A 63 -0.47 -3.46 6.92
N ILE A 64 -0.03 -2.31 7.36
CA ILE A 64 1.24 -1.67 6.99
C ILE A 64 2.16 -1.74 8.19
N ALA A 65 3.14 -2.65 8.16
CA ALA A 65 4.07 -2.85 9.26
C ALA A 65 5.08 -1.69 9.37
N VAL A 66 5.86 -1.71 10.45
CA VAL A 66 6.78 -0.63 10.82
C VAL A 66 7.77 -0.25 9.72
N TYR A 67 8.11 1.04 9.66
CA TYR A 67 9.12 1.60 8.73
C TYR A 67 8.77 1.45 7.24
N CYS A 68 7.52 1.26 6.87
CA CYS A 68 7.13 1.28 5.46
C CYS A 68 7.05 2.71 4.91
N SER A 69 7.34 2.86 3.61
CA SER A 69 7.28 4.15 2.90
C SER A 69 6.39 4.04 1.67
N LEU A 70 5.37 4.88 1.58
CA LEU A 70 4.45 5.02 0.45
C LEU A 70 4.57 6.44 -0.07
N ILE A 71 5.28 6.64 -1.18
CA ILE A 71 5.73 7.98 -1.60
C ILE A 71 5.60 8.14 -3.11
N GLY A 72 5.09 9.29 -3.55
CA GLY A 72 5.10 9.70 -4.94
C GLY A 72 3.85 10.44 -5.39
N ALA A 73 3.86 10.96 -6.62
CA ALA A 73 2.77 11.74 -7.19
C ALA A 73 1.74 10.87 -7.95
N GLY A 74 2.13 9.71 -8.46
CA GLY A 74 1.18 8.73 -8.98
C GLY A 74 0.35 8.10 -7.87
N LYS A 75 -0.75 7.48 -8.23
CA LYS A 75 -1.64 6.79 -7.28
C LYS A 75 -0.94 5.56 -6.67
N ILE A 76 -1.17 5.32 -5.37
CA ILE A 76 -0.85 4.05 -4.72
C ILE A 76 -2.17 3.47 -4.20
N LYS A 77 -2.59 2.31 -4.71
CA LYS A 77 -3.85 1.68 -4.34
C LYS A 77 -3.66 0.27 -3.82
N PHE A 78 -4.33 -0.02 -2.71
CA PHE A 78 -4.36 -1.33 -2.07
C PHE A 78 -5.74 -1.96 -2.17
N GLY A 79 -5.83 -3.16 -2.72
CA GLY A 79 -7.01 -4.01 -2.61
C GLY A 79 -7.12 -4.65 -1.22
N ASP A 80 -8.31 -5.13 -0.88
CA ASP A 80 -8.63 -5.72 0.42
C ASP A 80 -7.68 -6.88 0.79
N PHE A 81 -7.47 -7.09 2.08
CA PHE A 81 -6.65 -8.18 2.63
C PHE A 81 -5.18 -8.15 2.20
N SER A 82 -4.71 -7.04 1.69
CA SER A 82 -3.29 -6.89 1.36
C SER A 82 -2.48 -6.38 2.55
N GLY A 83 -1.16 -6.58 2.49
CA GLY A 83 -0.30 -6.14 3.58
C GLY A 83 1.16 -6.01 3.21
N LEU A 84 1.82 -5.12 3.93
CA LEU A 84 3.25 -4.88 3.82
C LEU A 84 3.95 -5.33 5.10
N SER A 85 4.97 -6.17 4.94
CA SER A 85 5.92 -6.45 6.01
C SER A 85 6.82 -5.24 6.26
N SER A 86 7.62 -5.28 7.34
CA SER A 86 8.45 -4.15 7.76
C SER A 86 9.40 -3.65 6.66
N ARG A 87 9.62 -2.33 6.59
CA ARG A 87 10.58 -1.69 5.68
C ARG A 87 10.29 -1.88 4.18
N VAL A 88 9.05 -2.13 3.81
CA VAL A 88 8.66 -2.10 2.39
C VAL A 88 8.57 -0.66 1.92
N SER A 89 9.11 -0.41 0.72
CA SER A 89 9.03 0.90 0.06
C SER A 89 8.27 0.79 -1.24
N ILE A 90 7.23 1.62 -1.41
CA ILE A 90 6.46 1.74 -2.65
C ILE A 90 6.62 3.17 -3.15
N TYR A 91 7.13 3.29 -4.36
CA TYR A 91 7.32 4.56 -5.04
C TYR A 91 6.42 4.67 -6.26
N SER A 92 5.65 5.74 -6.36
CA SER A 92 4.86 6.10 -7.55
C SER A 92 5.47 7.27 -8.33
N SER A 93 6.70 7.65 -7.97
CA SER A 93 7.52 8.63 -8.69
C SER A 93 8.97 8.16 -8.73
N ASN A 94 9.68 8.56 -9.78
CA ASN A 94 11.09 8.24 -9.95
C ASN A 94 11.82 9.38 -10.68
N ASP A 95 13.03 9.70 -10.21
CA ASP A 95 13.91 10.64 -10.91
C ASP A 95 14.43 10.05 -12.23
N ASP A 96 14.95 10.90 -13.09
CA ASP A 96 15.65 10.47 -14.29
C ASP A 96 17.06 9.96 -13.95
N TYR A 97 17.29 8.66 -14.17
CA TYR A 97 18.61 8.04 -13.98
C TYR A 97 19.45 8.01 -15.28
N SER A 98 18.93 8.51 -16.41
CA SER A 98 19.65 8.50 -17.68
C SER A 98 20.76 9.54 -17.75
N GLY A 99 20.68 10.57 -16.93
CA GLY A 99 21.60 11.71 -16.95
C GLY A 99 21.22 12.80 -17.95
N VAL A 100 20.04 12.73 -18.55
CA VAL A 100 19.51 13.78 -19.45
C VAL A 100 19.01 14.98 -18.64
N HIS A 101 18.55 14.76 -17.41
CA HIS A 101 18.04 15.78 -16.50
C HIS A 101 18.81 15.80 -15.18
N LEU A 102 18.69 16.91 -14.47
CA LEU A 102 19.11 16.98 -13.07
C LEU A 102 18.11 16.23 -12.18
N THR A 103 18.56 15.86 -10.99
CA THR A 103 17.76 15.08 -10.02
C THR A 103 17.64 15.82 -8.70
N ASN A 104 16.75 15.41 -7.87
CA ASN A 104 16.36 15.82 -6.53
C ASN A 104 15.40 17.03 -6.45
N PRO A 105 14.59 17.10 -5.38
CA PRO A 105 13.50 18.07 -5.25
C PRO A 105 13.93 19.51 -4.91
N THR A 106 15.24 19.77 -4.80
CA THR A 106 15.76 21.15 -4.59
C THR A 106 16.07 21.86 -5.90
N ILE A 107 15.99 21.16 -7.01
CA ILE A 107 16.21 21.68 -8.36
C ILE A 107 14.87 22.15 -8.93
N PRO A 108 14.81 23.33 -9.60
CA PRO A 108 13.58 23.76 -10.27
C PRO A 108 13.11 22.74 -11.32
N ASP A 109 11.79 22.49 -11.38
CA ASP A 109 11.16 21.42 -12.17
C ASP A 109 11.55 21.44 -13.64
N GLN A 110 11.78 22.60 -14.23
CA GLN A 110 12.20 22.76 -15.62
C GLN A 110 13.53 22.09 -15.97
N PHE A 111 14.33 21.72 -14.99
CA PHE A 111 15.61 21.03 -15.15
C PHE A 111 15.58 19.57 -14.74
N THR A 112 14.44 19.10 -14.18
CA THR A 112 14.27 17.73 -13.72
C THR A 112 13.40 16.94 -14.67
N GLY A 113 13.55 15.60 -14.67
CA GLY A 113 12.77 14.68 -15.49
C GLY A 113 12.07 13.62 -14.65
N VAL A 114 11.33 14.03 -13.61
CA VAL A 114 10.63 13.10 -12.73
C VAL A 114 9.48 12.45 -13.48
N THR A 115 9.41 11.12 -13.43
CA THR A 115 8.29 10.35 -13.96
C THR A 115 7.36 9.91 -12.85
N HIS A 116 6.06 9.91 -13.14
CA HIS A 116 5.02 9.47 -12.21
C HIS A 116 4.20 8.35 -12.85
N ALA A 117 3.94 7.28 -12.11
CA ALA A 117 3.10 6.20 -12.58
C ALA A 117 2.46 5.48 -11.40
N ASP A 118 1.22 5.04 -11.58
CA ASP A 118 0.43 4.42 -10.52
C ASP A 118 1.02 3.07 -10.10
N VAL A 119 0.92 2.76 -8.81
CA VAL A 119 1.22 1.44 -8.27
C VAL A 119 -0.05 0.84 -7.70
N LEU A 120 -0.45 -0.30 -8.27
CA LEU A 120 -1.71 -0.95 -7.95
C LEU A 120 -1.46 -2.31 -7.31
N LEU A 121 -1.99 -2.52 -6.13
CA LEU A 121 -1.99 -3.79 -5.44
C LEU A 121 -3.43 -4.35 -5.43
N GLY A 122 -3.62 -5.52 -5.99
CA GLY A 122 -4.87 -6.26 -5.93
C GLY A 122 -5.18 -6.80 -4.53
N LYS A 123 -6.24 -7.58 -4.42
CA LYS A 123 -6.63 -8.22 -3.15
C LYS A 123 -5.61 -9.27 -2.74
N HIS A 124 -5.48 -9.47 -1.42
CA HIS A 124 -4.61 -10.52 -0.86
C HIS A 124 -3.13 -10.42 -1.23
N VAL A 125 -2.65 -9.29 -1.74
CA VAL A 125 -1.23 -9.10 -2.00
C VAL A 125 -0.47 -9.03 -0.69
N ILE A 126 0.66 -9.76 -0.61
CA ILE A 126 1.58 -9.66 0.51
C ILE A 126 2.99 -9.35 0.01
N ILE A 127 3.62 -8.34 0.63
CA ILE A 127 4.97 -7.92 0.28
C ILE A 127 5.90 -8.15 1.47
N GLY A 128 6.93 -8.96 1.25
CA GLY A 128 7.94 -9.32 2.24
C GLY A 128 8.85 -8.16 2.64
N ALA A 129 9.43 -8.27 3.83
CA ALA A 129 10.22 -7.21 4.45
C ALA A 129 11.37 -6.70 3.57
N GLY A 130 11.53 -5.38 3.54
CA GLY A 130 12.61 -4.71 2.80
C GLY A 130 12.47 -4.74 1.28
N ALA A 131 11.34 -5.20 0.74
CA ALA A 131 11.11 -5.16 -0.70
C ALA A 131 10.83 -3.73 -1.19
N VAL A 132 11.17 -3.45 -2.44
CA VAL A 132 10.94 -2.17 -3.12
C VAL A 132 10.06 -2.39 -4.34
N VAL A 133 9.02 -1.58 -4.48
CA VAL A 133 8.12 -1.57 -5.65
C VAL A 133 8.27 -0.23 -6.37
N LEU A 134 8.58 -0.30 -7.68
CA LEU A 134 8.83 0.87 -8.52
C LEU A 134 7.55 1.39 -9.19
N PRO A 135 7.56 2.64 -9.68
CA PRO A 135 6.41 3.24 -10.37
C PRO A 135 5.92 2.42 -11.57
N GLY A 136 4.62 2.43 -11.79
CA GLY A 136 3.96 1.75 -12.91
C GLY A 136 3.72 0.25 -12.71
N VAL A 137 4.02 -0.29 -11.52
CA VAL A 137 3.84 -1.72 -11.24
C VAL A 137 2.41 -2.02 -10.82
N CYS A 138 1.83 -3.05 -11.43
CA CYS A 138 0.60 -3.69 -11.01
C CYS A 138 0.92 -5.09 -10.42
N LEU A 139 0.53 -5.29 -9.16
CA LEU A 139 0.52 -6.59 -8.49
C LEU A 139 -0.92 -7.09 -8.51
N GLU A 140 -1.24 -8.08 -9.32
CA GLU A 140 -2.59 -8.64 -9.40
C GLU A 140 -2.97 -9.39 -8.11
N ASP A 141 -4.23 -9.84 -8.01
CA ASP A 141 -4.76 -10.50 -6.82
C ASP A 141 -3.90 -11.68 -6.37
N GLY A 142 -3.70 -11.81 -5.07
CA GLY A 142 -3.01 -12.93 -4.46
C GLY A 142 -1.49 -12.96 -4.67
N VAL A 143 -0.89 -11.95 -5.29
CA VAL A 143 0.57 -11.90 -5.51
C VAL A 143 1.33 -11.91 -4.18
N VAL A 144 2.42 -12.65 -4.16
CA VAL A 144 3.40 -12.67 -3.06
C VAL A 144 4.74 -12.16 -3.57
N ILE A 145 5.28 -11.16 -2.86
CA ILE A 145 6.64 -10.67 -3.08
C ILE A 145 7.52 -11.11 -1.90
N GLY A 146 8.59 -11.85 -2.19
CA GLY A 146 9.58 -12.26 -1.19
C GLY A 146 10.33 -11.06 -0.60
N SER A 147 10.90 -11.25 0.59
CA SER A 147 11.70 -10.21 1.25
C SER A 147 12.89 -9.79 0.40
N LEU A 148 13.32 -8.50 0.55
CA LEU A 148 14.47 -7.90 -0.15
C LEU A 148 14.37 -7.97 -1.69
N SER A 149 13.16 -8.00 -2.23
CA SER A 149 12.94 -8.04 -3.68
C SER A 149 12.83 -6.64 -4.28
N LEU A 150 13.27 -6.47 -5.53
CA LEU A 150 13.06 -5.27 -6.34
C LEU A 150 12.03 -5.56 -7.43
N VAL A 151 10.85 -4.99 -7.30
CA VAL A 151 9.72 -5.20 -8.23
C VAL A 151 9.67 -4.03 -9.21
N SER A 152 10.02 -4.29 -10.46
CA SER A 152 10.07 -3.30 -11.55
C SER A 152 9.17 -3.68 -12.74
N LYS A 153 8.36 -4.73 -12.61
CA LYS A 153 7.42 -5.21 -13.64
C LYS A 153 6.15 -5.75 -12.98
N ASN A 154 5.06 -5.76 -13.74
CA ASN A 154 3.79 -6.32 -13.31
C ASN A 154 3.94 -7.80 -12.91
N CYS A 155 3.18 -8.19 -11.90
CA CYS A 155 3.15 -9.54 -11.36
C CYS A 155 1.75 -10.13 -11.52
N ALA A 156 1.65 -11.25 -12.24
CA ALA A 156 0.40 -11.93 -12.51
C ALA A 156 -0.18 -12.60 -11.25
N ALA A 157 -1.50 -12.68 -11.20
CA ALA A 157 -2.28 -13.15 -10.07
C ALA A 157 -1.77 -14.50 -9.51
N PHE A 158 -1.78 -14.59 -8.18
CA PHE A 158 -1.32 -15.75 -7.40
C PHE A 158 0.12 -16.18 -7.67
N GLY A 159 0.93 -15.38 -8.36
CA GLY A 159 2.36 -15.64 -8.52
C GLY A 159 3.14 -15.32 -7.24
N ILE A 160 4.17 -16.12 -6.96
CA ILE A 160 5.19 -15.86 -5.95
C ILE A 160 6.44 -15.36 -6.66
N TYR A 161 6.90 -14.16 -6.30
CA TYR A 161 8.04 -13.50 -6.92
C TYR A 161 9.11 -13.20 -5.88
N SER A 162 10.38 -13.31 -6.26
CA SER A 162 11.51 -12.97 -5.37
C SER A 162 12.73 -12.55 -6.15
N GLY A 163 13.64 -11.81 -5.50
CA GLY A 163 14.94 -11.39 -6.03
C GLY A 163 14.98 -9.93 -6.48
N ALA A 164 16.17 -9.48 -6.90
CA ALA A 164 16.45 -8.15 -7.43
C ALA A 164 17.18 -8.24 -8.77
N PRO A 165 16.48 -8.10 -9.91
CA PRO A 165 15.05 -7.85 -10.05
C PRO A 165 14.19 -9.08 -9.74
N ALA A 166 12.97 -8.86 -9.25
CA ALA A 166 12.04 -9.92 -8.88
C ALA A 166 11.66 -10.80 -10.09
N ARG A 167 11.65 -12.13 -9.87
CA ARG A 167 11.24 -13.12 -10.85
C ARG A 167 10.23 -14.07 -10.22
N ARG A 168 9.30 -14.59 -11.03
CA ARG A 168 8.36 -15.60 -10.58
C ARG A 168 9.11 -16.89 -10.22
N ILE A 169 8.88 -17.37 -9.01
CA ILE A 169 9.50 -18.56 -8.45
C ILE A 169 8.50 -19.66 -8.09
N GLY A 170 7.20 -19.34 -8.12
CA GLY A 170 6.17 -20.30 -7.76
C GLY A 170 4.76 -19.76 -7.92
N GLU A 171 3.80 -20.53 -7.43
CA GLU A 171 2.39 -20.18 -7.42
C GLU A 171 1.82 -20.33 -6.00
N ARG A 172 0.98 -19.34 -5.60
CA ARG A 172 0.31 -19.31 -4.30
C ARG A 172 -0.95 -20.13 -4.34
N LYS A 173 -1.22 -20.88 -3.28
CA LYS A 173 -2.49 -21.58 -3.08
C LYS A 173 -3.64 -20.59 -2.93
N ARG A 174 -4.85 -21.01 -3.28
CA ARG A 174 -6.04 -20.17 -3.31
C ARG A 174 -7.03 -20.44 -2.16
N ASP A 175 -6.67 -21.29 -1.21
CA ASP A 175 -7.51 -21.64 -0.06
C ASP A 175 -7.96 -20.41 0.75
N LEU A 176 -7.15 -19.33 0.73
CA LEU A 176 -7.47 -18.06 1.37
C LEU A 176 -8.78 -17.42 0.86
N LEU A 177 -9.19 -17.71 -0.38
CA LEU A 177 -10.45 -17.16 -0.93
C LEU A 177 -11.68 -17.75 -0.24
N GLU A 178 -11.60 -19.00 0.19
CA GLU A 178 -12.68 -19.62 0.97
C GLU A 178 -12.71 -19.07 2.40
N LEU A 179 -11.53 -18.84 2.98
CA LEU A 179 -11.44 -18.20 4.30
C LEU A 179 -11.99 -16.75 4.28
N GLU A 180 -11.74 -15.99 3.21
CA GLU A 180 -12.34 -14.67 3.04
C GLU A 180 -13.87 -14.74 3.04
N LYS A 181 -14.46 -15.68 2.30
CA LYS A 181 -15.93 -15.85 2.27
C LYS A 181 -16.49 -16.15 3.66
N GLN A 182 -15.84 -17.04 4.41
CA GLN A 182 -16.24 -17.38 5.78
C GLN A 182 -16.15 -16.16 6.70
N LEU A 183 -15.06 -15.38 6.62
CA LEU A 183 -14.90 -14.16 7.41
C LEU A 183 -15.99 -13.14 7.11
N ARG A 184 -16.28 -12.88 5.82
CA ARG A 184 -17.33 -11.93 5.42
C ARG A 184 -18.73 -12.38 5.85
N GLN A 185 -19.01 -13.68 5.85
CA GLN A 185 -20.29 -14.23 6.35
C GLN A 185 -20.46 -14.01 7.86
N GLN A 186 -19.38 -14.16 8.64
CA GLN A 186 -19.40 -13.91 10.09
C GLN A 186 -19.56 -12.43 10.45
N SER A 187 -19.07 -11.54 9.59
CA SER A 187 -19.14 -10.09 9.80
C SER A 187 -20.48 -9.48 9.39
N MET A 188 -21.34 -10.22 8.66
CA MET A 188 -22.71 -9.76 8.38
C MET A 188 -23.56 -9.89 9.65
N PRO A 189 -24.25 -8.81 10.09
CA PRO A 189 -25.19 -8.93 11.18
C PRO A 189 -26.25 -9.97 10.82
N SER A 190 -26.45 -10.96 11.70
CA SER A 190 -27.52 -11.94 11.53
C SER A 190 -28.82 -11.15 11.33
N SER A 191 -29.44 -11.28 10.16
CA SER A 191 -30.75 -10.74 9.87
C SER A 191 -31.73 -11.37 10.88
N GLY A 192 -31.90 -10.66 12.00
CA GLY A 192 -32.81 -11.07 13.08
C GLY A 192 -34.20 -11.24 12.50
N GLY A 193 -34.65 -12.49 12.41
CA GLY A 193 -36.04 -12.82 12.16
C GLY A 193 -36.88 -12.16 13.24
N LYS A 194 -37.61 -11.13 12.88
CA LYS A 194 -38.79 -10.74 13.63
C LYS A 194 -39.86 -11.76 13.31
N GLN A 195 -40.17 -12.64 14.28
CA GLN A 195 -41.44 -13.29 14.41
C GLN A 195 -42.41 -12.34 15.12
#